data_5439b9b9cb4d3ed20d95f50cf664052f
#
_entry.id   5439b9b9cb4d3ed20d95f50cf664052f
#
_cell.length_a   1.000
_cell.length_b   1.000
_cell.length_c   1.000
_cell.angle_alpha   90.00
_cell.angle_beta   90.00
_cell.angle_gamma   90.00
#
_symmetry.space_group_name_H-M   'P 1'
#
loop_
_entity.id
_entity.type
_entity.pdbx_description
1 polymer ?
#
loop_
_entity_poly.entity_id
_entity_poly.type
_entity_poly.pdbx_seq_one_letter_code
_entity_poly.pdbx_strand_id
1 'polypeptide(L)'
;MPIQIIIDPLPGADRVAVLNDGRLIAYFEDDGTAAAPRPGSIARARVERVFAENKMIACRLDVAGGSIAASLRWPGGAMPKPGDRLAVTVAAEAREGKPIQLRRGVVREDPAMIFESRGRGLRLSRRLAATGFEAPAALVDLALKLKGEMSITLRLGAAKLDADTLLARAVGLSEEVKAHAESAAASTSGDGVISTGPDAASTAQHIFPAAEVIMDTAGSRWQETDLDSMIEAAISPRCQLAGGAVLHINTPPGAAVIDGDSGNSNLSPSALAGAMVVPVAEAMLLRRISGPVVIDFPRLDRTAMQRIDAAMRDAVADDPLHPVCHGFTPGGLYTLTRPWRWRPLAELLAPTPQRLGLAALRLARRAGMGAKTGIVVVPPAAGNWLNGDGAAYRDEVMKGLASRIEFLSDEGCVQTRFDAQVMKG
;
A
#
# COMPACT_ATOMS: atom_id res chain seq x y z
N MET A 1 14.38 -18.35 5.95
CA MET A 1 13.22 -18.46 6.87
C MET A 1 11.95 -18.10 6.09
N PRO A 2 10.75 -18.53 6.52
CA PRO A 2 9.52 -18.07 5.87
C PRO A 2 9.36 -16.55 6.02
N ILE A 3 8.61 -15.94 5.10
CA ILE A 3 8.20 -14.54 5.24
C ILE A 3 7.32 -14.41 6.47
N GLN A 4 7.54 -13.39 7.28
CA GLN A 4 6.77 -13.11 8.49
C GLN A 4 6.04 -11.78 8.38
N ILE A 5 4.77 -11.77 8.75
CA ILE A 5 3.95 -10.56 8.92
C ILE A 5 3.78 -10.31 10.41
N ILE A 6 4.39 -9.26 10.92
CA ILE A 6 4.29 -8.86 12.32
C ILE A 6 3.28 -7.73 12.42
N ILE A 7 2.20 -7.94 13.18
CA ILE A 7 1.12 -6.98 13.38
C ILE A 7 1.22 -6.43 14.80
N ASP A 8 1.45 -5.12 14.95
CA ASP A 8 1.33 -4.38 16.20
C ASP A 8 -0.08 -3.75 16.23
N PRO A 9 -1.05 -4.42 16.87
CA PRO A 9 -2.44 -4.04 16.77
C PRO A 9 -2.74 -2.81 17.61
N LEU A 10 -3.54 -1.91 17.04
CA LEU A 10 -4.19 -0.82 17.75
C LEU A 10 -5.54 -0.59 17.06
N PRO A 11 -6.69 -0.52 17.75
CA PRO A 11 -8.00 -0.50 17.12
C PRO A 11 -8.09 0.46 15.94
N GLY A 12 -8.29 -0.05 14.71
CA GLY A 12 -8.34 0.74 13.48
C GLY A 12 -7.04 1.45 13.06
N ALA A 13 -5.92 1.23 13.78
CA ALA A 13 -4.62 1.83 13.52
C ALA A 13 -3.47 0.81 13.63
N ASP A 14 -3.66 -0.36 13.07
CA ASP A 14 -2.64 -1.41 13.08
C ASP A 14 -1.39 -0.97 12.32
N ARG A 15 -0.21 -1.34 12.84
CA ARG A 15 1.05 -1.29 12.11
C ARG A 15 1.46 -2.70 11.72
N VAL A 16 1.92 -2.87 10.49
CA VAL A 16 2.25 -4.16 9.92
C VAL A 16 3.60 -4.12 9.24
N ALA A 17 4.56 -4.85 9.78
CA ALA A 17 5.87 -5.04 9.18
C ALA A 17 5.95 -6.42 8.52
N VAL A 18 6.51 -6.50 7.32
CA VAL A 18 6.76 -7.76 6.62
C VAL A 18 8.25 -8.00 6.53
N LEU A 19 8.69 -9.12 7.08
CA LEU A 19 10.09 -9.50 7.11
C LEU A 19 10.35 -10.70 6.20
N ASN A 20 11.48 -10.67 5.52
CA ASN A 20 12.07 -11.83 4.84
C ASN A 20 13.49 -12.02 5.37
N ASP A 21 13.76 -13.17 5.98
CA ASP A 21 15.05 -13.46 6.63
C ASP A 21 15.54 -12.33 7.57
N GLY A 22 14.63 -11.79 8.38
CA GLY A 22 14.91 -10.70 9.33
C GLY A 22 15.07 -9.32 8.70
N ARG A 23 14.94 -9.16 7.38
CA ARG A 23 15.01 -7.89 6.66
C ARG A 23 13.61 -7.35 6.40
N LEU A 24 13.37 -6.08 6.67
CA LEU A 24 12.10 -5.42 6.37
C LEU A 24 11.94 -5.27 4.85
N ILE A 25 10.88 -5.88 4.29
CA ILE A 25 10.57 -5.85 2.84
C ILE A 25 9.29 -5.07 2.50
N ALA A 26 8.38 -4.90 3.47
CA ALA A 26 7.21 -4.05 3.32
C ALA A 26 6.73 -3.55 4.68
N TYR A 27 6.05 -2.40 4.66
CA TYR A 27 5.42 -1.81 5.84
C TYR A 27 4.07 -1.22 5.47
N PHE A 28 3.05 -1.47 6.30
CA PHE A 28 1.71 -0.92 6.16
C PHE A 28 1.25 -0.37 7.51
N GLU A 29 0.43 0.67 7.47
CA GLU A 29 -0.12 1.31 8.67
C GLU A 29 -1.52 1.84 8.37
N ASP A 30 -2.45 1.56 9.27
CA ASP A 30 -3.75 2.20 9.30
C ASP A 30 -3.67 3.48 10.12
N ASP A 31 -4.44 4.48 9.74
CA ASP A 31 -4.31 5.82 10.32
C ASP A 31 -5.26 6.10 11.49
N GLY A 32 -6.00 5.10 11.96
CA GLY A 32 -6.94 5.25 13.09
C GLY A 32 -8.19 6.08 12.78
N THR A 33 -8.36 6.51 11.55
CA THR A 33 -9.54 7.25 11.14
C THR A 33 -10.23 6.54 9.98
N ALA A 34 -11.55 6.50 10.02
CA ALA A 34 -12.36 6.07 8.87
C ALA A 34 -12.46 7.16 7.78
N ALA A 35 -11.70 8.24 7.91
CA ALA A 35 -11.91 9.44 7.10
C ALA A 35 -11.43 9.29 5.66
N ALA A 36 -10.30 8.63 5.42
CA ALA A 36 -9.78 8.46 4.06
C ALA A 36 -10.04 7.05 3.52
N PRO A 37 -10.76 6.90 2.40
CA PRO A 37 -10.99 5.60 1.80
C PRO A 37 -9.69 5.02 1.25
N ARG A 38 -9.42 3.76 1.63
CA ARG A 38 -8.24 3.00 1.21
C ARG A 38 -8.38 2.48 -0.22
N PRO A 39 -7.28 2.13 -0.91
CA PRO A 39 -7.34 1.42 -2.18
C PRO A 39 -8.19 0.14 -2.08
N GLY A 40 -9.11 -0.06 -3.04
CA GLY A 40 -10.10 -1.13 -3.00
C GLY A 40 -11.43 -0.74 -2.34
N SER A 41 -11.53 0.43 -1.67
CA SER A 41 -12.81 0.95 -1.21
C SER A 41 -13.76 1.18 -2.38
N ILE A 42 -15.03 0.81 -2.18
CA ILE A 42 -16.09 1.09 -3.13
C ILE A 42 -16.87 2.29 -2.62
N ALA A 43 -17.12 3.23 -3.50
CA ALA A 43 -17.77 4.47 -3.14
C ALA A 43 -18.70 4.97 -4.25
N ARG A 44 -19.53 5.92 -3.88
CA ARG A 44 -20.29 6.74 -4.80
C ARG A 44 -19.66 8.13 -4.83
N ALA A 45 -19.16 8.52 -5.99
CA ALA A 45 -18.52 9.81 -6.20
C ALA A 45 -19.44 10.76 -6.97
N ARG A 46 -19.50 12.01 -6.55
CA ARG A 46 -20.19 13.08 -7.28
C ARG A 46 -19.22 13.74 -8.26
N VAL A 47 -19.66 13.89 -9.50
CA VAL A 47 -18.92 14.62 -10.55
C VAL A 47 -18.99 16.12 -10.25
N GLU A 48 -17.82 16.76 -10.11
CA GLU A 48 -17.74 18.21 -9.95
C GLU A 48 -17.41 18.89 -11.28
N ARG A 49 -16.40 18.38 -11.99
CA ARG A 49 -15.93 18.99 -13.23
C ARG A 49 -15.45 17.93 -14.21
N VAL A 50 -15.71 18.17 -15.49
CA VAL A 50 -15.28 17.29 -16.58
C VAL A 50 -14.26 18.02 -17.45
N PHE A 51 -13.12 17.38 -17.68
CA PHE A 51 -12.04 17.83 -18.54
C PHE A 51 -11.98 16.90 -19.78
N ALA A 52 -12.81 17.20 -20.77
CA ALA A 52 -13.05 16.33 -21.92
C ALA A 52 -11.77 16.05 -22.73
N GLU A 53 -10.94 17.07 -22.94
CA GLU A 53 -9.68 16.97 -23.70
C GLU A 53 -8.73 15.92 -23.11
N ASN A 54 -8.60 15.88 -21.78
CA ASN A 54 -7.71 14.98 -21.07
C ASN A 54 -8.41 13.68 -20.64
N LYS A 55 -9.69 13.53 -20.92
CA LYS A 55 -10.54 12.43 -20.42
C LYS A 55 -10.44 12.27 -18.89
N MET A 56 -10.42 13.39 -18.18
CA MET A 56 -10.34 13.44 -16.72
C MET A 56 -11.59 14.04 -16.13
N ILE A 57 -11.96 13.54 -14.96
CA ILE A 57 -13.12 13.99 -14.19
C ILE A 57 -12.65 14.29 -12.78
N ALA A 58 -12.94 15.52 -12.31
CA ALA A 58 -12.82 15.84 -10.89
C ALA A 58 -14.10 15.38 -10.19
N CYS A 59 -13.92 14.63 -9.12
CA CYS A 59 -14.99 14.08 -8.30
C CYS A 59 -14.82 14.48 -6.84
N ARG A 60 -15.91 14.33 -6.09
CA ARG A 60 -15.94 14.46 -4.64
C ARG A 60 -16.49 13.17 -4.02
N LEU A 61 -15.87 12.75 -2.93
CA LEU A 61 -16.32 11.66 -2.08
C LEU A 61 -16.68 12.21 -0.71
N ASP A 62 -17.85 11.90 -0.22
CA ASP A 62 -18.22 12.20 1.16
C ASP A 62 -17.63 11.13 2.11
N VAL A 63 -17.05 11.60 3.20
CA VAL A 63 -16.41 10.80 4.24
C VAL A 63 -16.84 11.32 5.60
N ALA A 64 -16.60 10.54 6.66
CA ALA A 64 -16.84 11.01 8.02
C ALA A 64 -16.05 12.31 8.27
N GLY A 65 -16.77 13.37 8.65
CA GLY A 65 -16.17 14.68 8.91
C GLY A 65 -16.05 15.62 7.69
N GLY A 66 -16.57 15.26 6.51
CA GLY A 66 -16.56 16.16 5.36
C GLY A 66 -16.55 15.49 4.00
N SER A 67 -15.87 16.10 3.04
CA SER A 67 -15.72 15.53 1.71
C SER A 67 -14.32 15.74 1.18
N ILE A 68 -13.82 14.79 0.39
CA ILE A 68 -12.46 14.78 -0.16
C ILE A 68 -12.49 14.85 -1.69
N ALA A 69 -11.47 15.51 -2.26
CA ALA A 69 -11.27 15.58 -3.69
C ALA A 69 -10.76 14.26 -4.25
N ALA A 70 -11.28 13.87 -5.40
CA ALA A 70 -10.87 12.68 -6.11
C ALA A 70 -10.78 12.94 -7.62
N SER A 71 -10.02 12.12 -8.33
CA SER A 71 -9.88 12.18 -9.78
C SER A 71 -10.17 10.83 -10.42
N LEU A 72 -10.86 10.86 -11.56
CA LEU A 72 -11.22 9.68 -12.33
C LEU A 72 -10.79 9.86 -13.78
N ARG A 73 -9.99 8.94 -14.29
CA ARG A 73 -9.73 8.88 -15.72
C ARG A 73 -10.89 8.18 -16.43
N TRP A 74 -11.48 8.85 -17.44
CA TRP A 74 -12.61 8.28 -18.16
C TRP A 74 -12.15 7.36 -19.29
N PRO A 75 -12.49 6.07 -19.24
CA PRO A 75 -11.96 5.11 -20.19
C PRO A 75 -12.60 5.17 -21.59
N GLY A 76 -13.72 5.88 -21.71
CA GLY A 76 -14.47 6.02 -22.97
C GLY A 76 -15.98 5.99 -22.77
N GLY A 77 -16.73 6.19 -23.88
CA GLY A 77 -18.17 6.36 -23.89
C GLY A 77 -18.60 7.79 -23.58
N ALA A 78 -19.92 8.01 -23.43
CA ALA A 78 -20.47 9.32 -23.12
C ALA A 78 -19.89 9.84 -21.81
N MET A 79 -19.43 11.09 -21.80
CA MET A 79 -18.93 11.74 -20.58
C MET A 79 -20.09 12.04 -19.63
N PRO A 80 -19.88 11.88 -18.31
CA PRO A 80 -20.89 12.28 -17.33
C PRO A 80 -20.99 13.80 -17.27
N LYS A 81 -22.04 14.28 -16.62
CA LYS A 81 -22.27 15.71 -16.38
C LYS A 81 -21.93 16.08 -14.95
N PRO A 82 -21.55 17.34 -14.66
CA PRO A 82 -21.46 17.83 -13.28
C PRO A 82 -22.76 17.53 -12.53
N GLY A 83 -22.66 17.03 -11.31
CA GLY A 83 -23.78 16.58 -10.49
C GLY A 83 -24.10 15.08 -10.62
N ASP A 84 -23.66 14.41 -11.67
CA ASP A 84 -23.84 12.95 -11.81
C ASP A 84 -23.14 12.20 -10.68
N ARG A 85 -23.74 11.09 -10.29
CA ARG A 85 -23.21 10.18 -9.28
C ARG A 85 -22.72 8.89 -9.93
N LEU A 86 -21.50 8.52 -9.60
CA LEU A 86 -20.81 7.39 -10.22
C LEU A 86 -20.41 6.35 -9.16
N ALA A 87 -20.74 5.08 -9.40
CA ALA A 87 -20.12 3.99 -8.68
C ALA A 87 -18.63 3.91 -9.06
N VAL A 88 -17.76 3.91 -8.07
CA VAL A 88 -16.30 3.93 -8.26
C VAL A 88 -15.61 3.05 -7.25
N THR A 89 -14.40 2.61 -7.61
CA THR A 89 -13.46 1.96 -6.70
C THR A 89 -12.24 2.85 -6.53
N VAL A 90 -11.78 3.03 -5.30
CA VAL A 90 -10.53 3.75 -5.01
C VAL A 90 -9.36 2.94 -5.56
N ALA A 91 -8.63 3.51 -6.50
CA ALA A 91 -7.48 2.88 -7.14
C ALA A 91 -6.16 3.19 -6.43
N ALA A 92 -5.99 4.45 -5.98
CA ALA A 92 -4.80 4.88 -5.27
C ALA A 92 -5.12 5.98 -4.26
N GLU A 93 -4.34 5.99 -3.18
CA GLU A 93 -4.37 7.02 -2.14
C GLU A 93 -4.02 8.41 -2.69
N ALA A 94 -4.45 9.43 -1.96
CA ALA A 94 -3.96 10.78 -2.16
C ALA A 94 -2.45 10.83 -1.85
N ARG A 95 -1.74 11.67 -2.55
CA ARG A 95 -0.33 11.97 -2.33
C ARG A 95 -0.07 13.45 -2.60
N GLU A 96 1.11 13.92 -2.26
CA GLU A 96 1.48 15.33 -2.41
C GLU A 96 1.00 15.92 -3.76
N GLY A 97 0.16 16.97 -3.67
CA GLY A 97 -0.38 17.68 -4.83
C GLY A 97 -1.36 16.90 -5.73
N LYS A 98 -1.75 15.67 -5.36
CA LYS A 98 -2.67 14.86 -6.17
C LYS A 98 -3.78 14.24 -5.32
N PRO A 99 -5.04 14.35 -5.77
CA PRO A 99 -6.19 13.78 -5.07
C PRO A 99 -6.20 12.24 -5.20
N ILE A 100 -7.08 11.61 -4.42
CA ILE A 100 -7.39 10.18 -4.53
C ILE A 100 -7.72 9.84 -5.98
N GLN A 101 -7.17 8.72 -6.46
CA GLN A 101 -7.47 8.22 -7.80
C GLN A 101 -8.59 7.20 -7.76
N LEU A 102 -9.54 7.36 -8.66
CA LEU A 102 -10.69 6.49 -8.78
C LEU A 102 -10.62 5.67 -10.06
N ARG A 103 -11.24 4.50 -10.01
CA ARG A 103 -11.56 3.64 -11.15
C ARG A 103 -13.07 3.57 -11.28
N ARG A 104 -13.57 3.66 -12.50
CA ARG A 104 -15.01 3.61 -12.78
C ARG A 104 -15.58 2.21 -12.52
N GLY A 105 -16.70 2.14 -11.83
CA GLY A 105 -17.39 0.90 -11.49
C GLY A 105 -16.84 0.24 -10.22
N VAL A 106 -17.44 -0.88 -9.87
CA VAL A 106 -17.02 -1.74 -8.78
C VAL A 106 -15.95 -2.69 -9.28
N VAL A 107 -14.82 -2.75 -8.59
CA VAL A 107 -13.70 -3.63 -8.89
C VAL A 107 -13.33 -4.39 -7.63
N ARG A 108 -13.22 -5.71 -7.74
CA ARG A 108 -12.62 -6.59 -6.75
C ARG A 108 -11.47 -7.33 -7.38
N GLU A 109 -10.39 -7.47 -6.65
CA GLU A 109 -9.19 -8.13 -7.14
C GLU A 109 -8.55 -8.99 -6.07
N ASP A 110 -8.00 -10.11 -6.50
CA ASP A 110 -7.08 -10.95 -5.75
C ASP A 110 -5.84 -11.30 -6.60
N PRO A 111 -4.84 -12.02 -6.08
CA PRO A 111 -3.65 -12.38 -6.87
C PRO A 111 -3.96 -13.19 -8.14
N ALA A 112 -5.07 -13.91 -8.18
CA ALA A 112 -5.45 -14.78 -9.31
C ALA A 112 -6.31 -14.05 -10.33
N MET A 113 -7.15 -13.09 -9.94
CA MET A 113 -8.13 -12.49 -10.84
C MET A 113 -8.60 -11.09 -10.45
N ILE A 114 -9.15 -10.39 -11.44
CA ILE A 114 -9.86 -9.11 -11.25
C ILE A 114 -11.27 -9.26 -11.78
N PHE A 115 -12.25 -8.88 -10.98
CA PHE A 115 -13.64 -8.71 -11.36
C PHE A 115 -14.01 -7.25 -11.45
N GLU A 116 -14.71 -6.86 -12.51
CA GLU A 116 -15.18 -5.50 -12.73
C GLU A 116 -16.67 -5.51 -13.07
N SER A 117 -17.46 -4.65 -12.43
CA SER A 117 -18.88 -4.47 -12.75
C SER A 117 -19.12 -3.81 -14.11
N ARG A 118 -18.08 -3.63 -14.89
CA ARG A 118 -18.14 -3.03 -16.23
C ARG A 118 -17.16 -3.76 -17.12
N GLY A 119 -17.61 -4.02 -18.33
CA GLY A 119 -16.79 -4.76 -19.29
C GLY A 119 -17.49 -6.05 -19.74
N ARG A 120 -16.79 -6.88 -20.48
CA ARG A 120 -17.37 -8.12 -21.03
C ARG A 120 -16.33 -9.23 -21.06
N GLY A 121 -16.80 -10.41 -20.66
CA GLY A 121 -16.12 -11.67 -20.87
C GLY A 121 -14.86 -11.89 -20.04
N LEU A 122 -14.17 -12.97 -20.38
CA LEU A 122 -12.93 -13.43 -19.75
C LEU A 122 -11.72 -12.99 -20.56
N ARG A 123 -10.69 -12.53 -19.85
CA ARG A 123 -9.39 -12.14 -20.44
C ARG A 123 -8.26 -12.72 -19.61
N LEU A 124 -7.13 -12.97 -20.25
CA LEU A 124 -5.89 -13.31 -19.58
C LEU A 124 -5.00 -12.04 -19.52
N SER A 125 -4.33 -11.83 -18.39
CA SER A 125 -3.28 -10.83 -18.34
C SER A 125 -2.14 -11.22 -19.29
N ARG A 126 -1.40 -10.25 -19.82
CA ARG A 126 -0.30 -10.52 -20.77
C ARG A 126 0.73 -11.50 -20.22
N ARG A 127 1.05 -11.41 -18.93
CA ARG A 127 1.97 -12.33 -18.25
C ARG A 127 1.43 -13.74 -18.17
N LEU A 128 0.16 -13.91 -17.82
CA LEU A 128 -0.48 -15.23 -17.77
C LEU A 128 -0.59 -15.85 -19.17
N ALA A 129 -1.00 -15.06 -20.17
CA ALA A 129 -1.08 -15.53 -21.56
C ALA A 129 0.29 -16.01 -22.09
N ALA A 130 1.38 -15.35 -21.69
CA ALA A 130 2.74 -15.73 -22.09
C ALA A 130 3.19 -17.11 -21.52
N THR A 131 2.51 -17.64 -20.47
CA THR A 131 2.82 -18.97 -19.91
C THR A 131 2.11 -20.11 -20.66
N GLY A 132 1.27 -19.79 -21.66
CA GLY A 132 0.43 -20.81 -22.32
C GLY A 132 -0.75 -21.27 -21.46
N PHE A 133 -1.08 -20.56 -20.39
CA PHE A 133 -2.21 -20.91 -19.51
C PHE A 133 -3.53 -20.87 -20.28
N GLU A 134 -4.31 -21.94 -20.13
CA GLU A 134 -5.68 -22.02 -20.64
C GLU A 134 -6.68 -21.89 -19.50
N ALA A 135 -7.70 -21.03 -19.70
CA ALA A 135 -8.73 -20.85 -18.70
C ALA A 135 -9.60 -22.11 -18.58
N PRO A 136 -9.88 -22.61 -17.35
CA PRO A 136 -10.81 -23.73 -17.17
C PRO A 136 -12.18 -23.47 -17.80
N ALA A 137 -12.76 -24.49 -18.42
CA ALA A 137 -14.05 -24.41 -19.14
C ALA A 137 -15.17 -23.83 -18.23
N ALA A 138 -15.22 -24.24 -16.97
CA ALA A 138 -16.19 -23.72 -16.01
C ALA A 138 -16.09 -22.18 -15.77
N LEU A 139 -14.87 -21.60 -15.84
CA LEU A 139 -14.69 -20.15 -15.78
C LEU A 139 -15.14 -19.44 -17.06
N VAL A 140 -14.93 -20.08 -18.20
CA VAL A 140 -15.44 -19.57 -19.48
C VAL A 140 -16.96 -19.53 -19.45
N ASP A 141 -17.60 -20.60 -18.96
CA ASP A 141 -19.06 -20.71 -18.82
C ASP A 141 -19.60 -19.63 -17.83
N LEU A 142 -18.91 -19.43 -16.70
CA LEU A 142 -19.26 -18.36 -15.75
C LEU A 142 -19.20 -16.99 -16.45
N ALA A 143 -18.12 -16.70 -17.17
CA ALA A 143 -17.95 -15.43 -17.89
C ALA A 143 -19.02 -15.23 -18.97
N LEU A 144 -19.47 -16.30 -19.62
CA LEU A 144 -20.57 -16.25 -20.58
C LEU A 144 -21.90 -15.94 -19.89
N LYS A 145 -22.17 -16.52 -18.72
CA LYS A 145 -23.38 -16.22 -17.91
C LYS A 145 -23.38 -14.77 -17.41
N LEU A 146 -22.20 -14.20 -17.11
CA LEU A 146 -22.04 -12.80 -16.66
C LEU A 146 -21.91 -11.81 -17.84
N LYS A 147 -22.12 -12.25 -19.06
CA LYS A 147 -21.95 -11.45 -20.29
C LYS A 147 -22.79 -10.18 -20.28
N GLY A 148 -22.09 -9.04 -20.38
CA GLY A 148 -22.71 -7.71 -20.43
C GLY A 148 -22.84 -7.03 -19.06
N GLU A 149 -22.64 -7.77 -17.96
CA GLU A 149 -22.72 -7.22 -16.59
C GLU A 149 -21.35 -7.05 -15.97
N MET A 150 -20.43 -7.99 -16.22
CA MET A 150 -19.10 -8.02 -15.60
C MET A 150 -18.01 -8.47 -16.58
N SER A 151 -16.76 -8.14 -16.24
CA SER A 151 -15.57 -8.72 -16.87
C SER A 151 -14.66 -9.38 -15.85
N ILE A 152 -14.01 -10.45 -16.29
CA ILE A 152 -13.04 -11.22 -15.52
C ILE A 152 -11.69 -11.09 -16.20
N THR A 153 -10.65 -10.74 -15.45
CA THR A 153 -9.27 -10.79 -15.94
C THR A 153 -8.47 -11.72 -15.06
N LEU A 154 -8.00 -12.86 -15.62
CA LEU A 154 -7.13 -13.78 -14.90
C LEU A 154 -5.69 -13.24 -14.88
N ARG A 155 -5.04 -13.34 -13.72
CA ARG A 155 -3.67 -12.91 -13.45
C ARG A 155 -2.75 -14.13 -13.27
N LEU A 156 -1.44 -13.88 -13.16
CA LEU A 156 -0.43 -14.93 -13.01
C LEU A 156 -0.70 -15.88 -11.83
N GLY A 157 -1.26 -15.36 -10.73
CA GLY A 157 -1.68 -16.18 -9.58
C GLY A 157 -2.68 -17.29 -9.91
N ALA A 158 -3.44 -17.16 -11.01
CA ALA A 158 -4.36 -18.20 -11.46
C ALA A 158 -3.64 -19.50 -11.83
N ALA A 159 -2.43 -19.42 -12.37
CA ALA A 159 -1.65 -20.61 -12.72
C ALA A 159 -1.17 -21.43 -11.49
N LYS A 160 -1.30 -20.89 -10.30
CA LYS A 160 -0.92 -21.56 -9.03
C LYS A 160 -2.10 -22.26 -8.35
N LEU A 161 -3.31 -22.20 -8.93
CA LEU A 161 -4.55 -22.72 -8.37
C LEU A 161 -5.14 -23.78 -9.29
N ASP A 162 -5.80 -24.76 -8.69
CA ASP A 162 -6.62 -25.72 -9.43
C ASP A 162 -7.93 -25.10 -9.95
N ALA A 163 -8.60 -25.78 -10.87
CA ALA A 163 -9.79 -25.28 -11.53
C ALA A 163 -10.97 -25.04 -10.57
N ASP A 164 -11.16 -25.89 -9.57
CA ASP A 164 -12.27 -25.80 -8.61
C ASP A 164 -12.06 -24.61 -7.66
N THR A 165 -10.84 -24.44 -7.17
CA THR A 165 -10.45 -23.27 -6.35
C THR A 165 -10.62 -21.97 -7.12
N LEU A 166 -10.20 -21.93 -8.39
CA LEU A 166 -10.38 -20.77 -9.25
C LEU A 166 -11.86 -20.44 -9.46
N LEU A 167 -12.69 -21.47 -9.72
CA LEU A 167 -14.12 -21.27 -9.91
C LEU A 167 -14.81 -20.79 -8.64
N ALA A 168 -14.50 -21.38 -7.49
CA ALA A 168 -15.07 -20.97 -6.20
C ALA A 168 -14.75 -19.49 -5.89
N ARG A 169 -13.50 -19.08 -6.09
CA ARG A 169 -13.09 -17.66 -5.94
C ARG A 169 -13.82 -16.74 -6.92
N ALA A 170 -13.94 -17.17 -8.17
CA ALA A 170 -14.61 -16.40 -9.20
C ALA A 170 -16.10 -16.18 -8.88
N VAL A 171 -16.78 -17.20 -8.38
CA VAL A 171 -18.18 -17.09 -7.93
C VAL A 171 -18.29 -16.11 -6.77
N GLY A 172 -17.49 -16.26 -5.70
CA GLY A 172 -17.50 -15.35 -4.56
C GLY A 172 -17.25 -13.89 -4.95
N LEU A 173 -16.22 -13.62 -5.75
CA LEU A 173 -15.93 -12.25 -6.22
C LEU A 173 -17.04 -11.69 -7.12
N SER A 174 -17.70 -12.52 -7.93
CA SER A 174 -18.81 -12.07 -8.78
C SER A 174 -20.02 -11.64 -7.95
N GLU A 175 -20.32 -12.38 -6.88
CA GLU A 175 -21.40 -12.06 -5.93
C GLU A 175 -21.11 -10.76 -5.17
N GLU A 176 -19.87 -10.59 -4.68
CA GLU A 176 -19.44 -9.34 -4.04
C GLU A 176 -19.57 -8.14 -4.98
N VAL A 177 -19.07 -8.25 -6.21
CA VAL A 177 -19.14 -7.17 -7.20
C VAL A 177 -20.59 -6.81 -7.50
N LYS A 178 -21.47 -7.80 -7.64
CA LYS A 178 -22.89 -7.61 -7.89
C LYS A 178 -23.56 -6.89 -6.72
N ALA A 179 -23.40 -7.39 -5.51
CA ALA A 179 -23.99 -6.79 -4.29
C ALA A 179 -23.56 -5.34 -4.10
N HIS A 180 -22.29 -5.03 -4.30
CA HIS A 180 -21.79 -3.66 -4.18
C HIS A 180 -22.25 -2.75 -5.32
N ALA A 181 -22.39 -3.28 -6.54
CA ALA A 181 -22.91 -2.52 -7.68
C ALA A 181 -24.39 -2.17 -7.47
N GLU A 182 -25.19 -3.10 -6.96
CA GLU A 182 -26.60 -2.88 -6.58
C GLU A 182 -26.69 -1.85 -5.45
N SER A 183 -25.87 -1.97 -4.40
CA SER A 183 -25.80 -0.97 -3.31
C SER A 183 -25.46 0.42 -3.84
N ALA A 184 -24.50 0.51 -4.76
CA ALA A 184 -24.12 1.79 -5.37
C ALA A 184 -25.22 2.39 -6.25
N ALA A 185 -26.05 1.55 -6.86
CA ALA A 185 -27.19 1.99 -7.68
C ALA A 185 -28.41 2.40 -6.83
N ALA A 186 -28.68 1.67 -5.75
CA ALA A 186 -29.86 1.85 -4.91
C ALA A 186 -29.79 3.06 -3.97
N SER A 187 -28.59 3.53 -3.62
CA SER A 187 -28.44 4.63 -2.66
C SER A 187 -28.98 5.94 -3.23
N THR A 188 -30.07 6.39 -2.71
CA THR A 188 -30.70 7.69 -3.03
C THR A 188 -30.19 8.84 -2.16
N SER A 189 -29.51 8.50 -1.06
CA SER A 189 -29.02 9.46 -0.05
C SER A 189 -27.50 9.33 0.11
N GLY A 190 -26.78 10.41 -0.21
CA GLY A 190 -25.37 10.60 0.11
C GLY A 190 -24.39 10.08 -0.94
N ASP A 191 -23.33 10.83 -1.08
CA ASP A 191 -22.14 10.47 -1.83
C ASP A 191 -21.13 9.96 -0.79
N GLY A 192 -20.63 8.73 -0.87
CA GLY A 192 -19.71 8.25 0.16
C GLY A 192 -19.21 6.84 -0.03
N VAL A 193 -18.50 6.37 0.98
CA VAL A 193 -17.93 5.02 1.03
C VAL A 193 -19.02 3.99 1.31
N ILE A 194 -19.17 3.02 0.42
CA ILE A 194 -20.13 1.91 0.52
C ILE A 194 -19.47 0.72 1.22
N SER A 195 -18.21 0.46 0.86
CA SER A 195 -17.39 -0.61 1.43
C SER A 195 -15.96 -0.14 1.53
N THR A 196 -15.36 -0.29 2.69
CA THR A 196 -13.93 0.04 2.91
C THR A 196 -13.03 -0.97 2.21
N GLY A 197 -11.91 -0.50 1.69
CA GLY A 197 -10.83 -1.37 1.21
C GLY A 197 -10.13 -2.13 2.33
N PRO A 198 -9.26 -3.08 1.99
CA PRO A 198 -8.54 -3.88 2.97
C PRO A 198 -7.70 -2.98 3.90
N ASP A 199 -7.66 -3.33 5.19
CA ASP A 199 -6.78 -2.73 6.17
C ASP A 199 -5.30 -3.12 5.96
N ALA A 200 -4.41 -2.59 6.79
CA ALA A 200 -2.98 -2.84 6.70
C ALA A 200 -2.65 -4.34 6.80
N ALA A 201 -3.29 -5.05 7.74
CA ALA A 201 -3.07 -6.47 7.95
C ALA A 201 -3.59 -7.31 6.77
N SER A 202 -4.82 -7.06 6.33
CA SER A 202 -5.42 -7.72 5.17
C SER A 202 -4.63 -7.44 3.88
N THR A 203 -4.12 -6.20 3.72
CA THR A 203 -3.28 -5.83 2.58
C THR A 203 -1.98 -6.62 2.57
N ALA A 204 -1.30 -6.73 3.72
CA ALA A 204 -0.06 -7.50 3.83
C ALA A 204 -0.29 -8.99 3.55
N GLN A 205 -1.33 -9.58 4.13
CA GLN A 205 -1.69 -11.00 3.90
C GLN A 205 -2.07 -11.28 2.44
N HIS A 206 -2.73 -10.33 1.79
CA HIS A 206 -3.07 -10.45 0.38
C HIS A 206 -1.83 -10.45 -0.54
N ILE A 207 -0.83 -9.62 -0.21
CA ILE A 207 0.43 -9.54 -0.98
C ILE A 207 1.32 -10.76 -0.69
N PHE A 208 1.35 -11.21 0.57
CA PHE A 208 2.20 -12.30 1.05
C PHE A 208 1.36 -13.45 1.63
N PRO A 209 0.56 -14.16 0.82
CA PRO A 209 -0.42 -15.14 1.31
C PRO A 209 0.19 -16.38 1.97
N ALA A 210 1.47 -16.66 1.75
CA ALA A 210 2.20 -17.77 2.36
C ALA A 210 3.02 -17.36 3.59
N ALA A 211 2.90 -16.09 4.05
CA ALA A 211 3.64 -15.60 5.19
C ALA A 211 3.07 -16.13 6.52
N GLU A 212 3.95 -16.35 7.47
CA GLU A 212 3.57 -16.57 8.87
C GLU A 212 3.04 -15.27 9.48
N VAL A 213 1.84 -15.27 10.06
CA VAL A 213 1.23 -14.09 10.68
C VAL A 213 1.43 -14.12 12.18
N ILE A 214 2.07 -13.09 12.72
CA ILE A 214 2.36 -12.93 14.15
C ILE A 214 1.60 -11.71 14.66
N MET A 215 0.62 -11.95 15.56
CA MET A 215 -0.10 -10.89 16.26
C MET A 215 0.70 -10.49 17.52
N ASP A 216 1.41 -9.38 17.45
CA ASP A 216 2.30 -8.90 18.53
C ASP A 216 1.57 -7.94 19.48
N THR A 217 0.60 -8.47 20.21
CA THR A 217 -0.20 -7.67 21.15
C THR A 217 0.63 -7.00 22.25
N ALA A 218 1.70 -7.65 22.70
CA ALA A 218 2.61 -7.12 23.72
C ALA A 218 3.64 -6.14 23.15
N GLY A 219 3.86 -6.12 21.84
CA GLY A 219 4.88 -5.31 21.19
C GLY A 219 6.31 -5.82 21.43
N SER A 220 6.47 -7.02 22.01
CA SER A 220 7.77 -7.60 22.32
C SER A 220 8.54 -7.95 21.07
N ARG A 221 7.88 -8.60 20.10
CA ARG A 221 8.51 -8.97 18.83
C ARG A 221 8.93 -7.75 18.02
N TRP A 222 8.09 -6.69 18.06
CA TRP A 222 8.40 -5.41 17.42
C TRP A 222 9.66 -4.76 17.97
N GLN A 223 9.83 -4.80 19.30
CA GLN A 223 11.00 -4.23 19.98
C GLN A 223 12.26 -5.10 19.83
N GLU A 224 12.14 -6.43 20.01
CA GLU A 224 13.26 -7.37 19.86
C GLU A 224 13.88 -7.31 18.46
N THR A 225 13.06 -7.05 17.43
CA THR A 225 13.52 -6.94 16.05
C THR A 225 13.95 -5.51 15.68
N ASP A 226 13.74 -4.53 16.58
CA ASP A 226 14.03 -3.10 16.35
C ASP A 226 13.37 -2.56 15.07
N LEU A 227 12.08 -2.91 14.88
CA LEU A 227 11.35 -2.56 13.67
C LEU A 227 11.19 -1.07 13.46
N ASP A 228 11.12 -0.27 14.52
CA ASP A 228 11.01 1.19 14.39
C ASP A 228 12.26 1.77 13.73
N SER A 229 13.48 1.35 14.14
CA SER A 229 14.73 1.76 13.47
C SER A 229 14.83 1.28 12.03
N MET A 230 14.38 0.05 11.72
CA MET A 230 14.35 -0.46 10.34
C MET A 230 13.42 0.36 9.46
N ILE A 231 12.25 0.76 9.97
CA ILE A 231 11.26 1.56 9.24
C ILE A 231 11.83 2.98 8.99
N GLU A 232 12.46 3.60 9.99
CA GLU A 232 13.11 4.90 9.84
C GLU A 232 14.27 4.83 8.84
N ALA A 233 15.09 3.81 8.90
CA ALA A 233 16.20 3.60 7.95
C ALA A 233 15.69 3.38 6.52
N ALA A 234 14.48 2.83 6.35
CA ALA A 234 13.90 2.56 5.04
C ALA A 234 13.68 3.82 4.19
N ILE A 235 13.53 5.00 4.78
CA ILE A 235 13.37 6.27 4.04
C ILE A 235 14.70 7.00 3.80
N SER A 236 15.82 6.49 4.31
CA SER A 236 17.15 7.08 4.05
C SER A 236 17.43 7.14 2.54
N PRO A 237 17.93 8.25 2.01
CA PRO A 237 18.29 8.34 0.60
C PRO A 237 19.46 7.42 0.21
N ARG A 238 20.15 6.83 1.19
CA ARG A 238 21.26 5.90 0.97
C ARG A 238 20.91 4.52 1.50
N CYS A 239 21.13 3.50 0.68
CA CYS A 239 20.95 2.10 1.03
C CYS A 239 22.28 1.36 0.81
N GLN A 240 22.80 0.72 1.86
CA GLN A 240 24.05 -0.05 1.77
C GLN A 240 23.82 -1.34 1.01
N LEU A 241 24.71 -1.63 0.07
CA LEU A 241 24.78 -2.90 -0.64
C LEU A 241 25.89 -3.78 -0.04
N ALA A 242 25.80 -5.08 -0.32
CA ALA A 242 26.87 -6.01 0.04
C ALA A 242 28.21 -5.57 -0.56
N GLY A 243 29.29 -5.73 0.21
CA GLY A 243 30.64 -5.39 -0.24
C GLY A 243 31.00 -3.90 -0.15
N GLY A 244 30.15 -3.04 0.44
CA GLY A 244 30.47 -1.62 0.65
C GLY A 244 30.06 -0.69 -0.50
N ALA A 245 29.33 -1.19 -1.48
CA ALA A 245 28.66 -0.37 -2.49
C ALA A 245 27.39 0.28 -1.91
N VAL A 246 26.85 1.29 -2.58
CA VAL A 246 25.72 2.09 -2.09
C VAL A 246 24.72 2.35 -3.21
N LEU A 247 23.43 2.26 -2.91
CA LEU A 247 22.37 2.82 -3.73
C LEU A 247 21.99 4.22 -3.20
N HIS A 248 21.91 5.18 -4.09
CA HIS A 248 21.32 6.49 -3.85
C HIS A 248 19.91 6.50 -4.44
N ILE A 249 18.90 6.73 -3.61
CA ILE A 249 17.50 6.67 -4.01
C ILE A 249 16.85 8.03 -3.73
N ASN A 250 16.50 8.72 -4.80
CA ASN A 250 15.84 10.02 -4.76
C ASN A 250 14.46 9.92 -5.41
N THR A 251 13.44 10.50 -4.78
CA THR A 251 12.05 10.45 -5.24
C THR A 251 11.47 11.84 -5.45
N PRO A 252 12.03 12.65 -6.36
CA PRO A 252 11.44 13.95 -6.68
C PRO A 252 10.06 13.79 -7.36
N PRO A 253 9.24 14.86 -7.46
CA PRO A 253 7.86 14.78 -7.93
C PRO A 253 7.66 14.18 -9.32
N GLY A 254 8.66 14.20 -10.20
CA GLY A 254 8.53 13.75 -11.60
C GLY A 254 8.82 12.28 -11.81
N ALA A 255 9.88 11.76 -11.21
CA ALA A 255 10.33 10.38 -11.35
C ALA A 255 11.23 9.99 -10.18
N ALA A 256 11.23 8.74 -9.78
CA ALA A 256 12.27 8.23 -8.90
C ALA A 256 13.57 8.03 -9.69
N VAL A 257 14.69 8.42 -9.07
CA VAL A 257 16.02 8.24 -9.64
C VAL A 257 16.85 7.41 -8.68
N ILE A 258 17.41 6.32 -9.18
CA ILE A 258 18.23 5.37 -8.40
C ILE A 258 19.60 5.30 -9.07
N ASP A 259 20.65 5.55 -8.30
CA ASP A 259 22.05 5.52 -8.76
C ASP A 259 22.86 4.53 -7.90
N GLY A 260 23.73 3.78 -8.56
CA GLY A 260 24.61 2.81 -7.92
C GLY A 260 26.05 3.28 -7.85
N ASP A 261 26.52 3.54 -6.63
CA ASP A 261 27.90 3.91 -6.35
C ASP A 261 28.70 2.67 -5.85
N SER A 262 29.87 2.45 -6.44
CA SER A 262 30.78 1.40 -5.99
C SER A 262 31.25 1.58 -4.54
N GLY A 263 31.26 2.81 -4.04
CA GLY A 263 31.74 3.12 -2.68
C GLY A 263 33.15 2.56 -2.45
N ASN A 264 33.26 1.78 -1.38
CA ASN A 264 34.51 1.08 -1.02
C ASN A 264 34.59 -0.35 -1.58
N SER A 265 33.65 -0.76 -2.46
CA SER A 265 33.66 -2.08 -3.04
C SER A 265 34.68 -2.22 -4.17
N ASN A 266 35.23 -3.43 -4.33
CA ASN A 266 36.09 -3.80 -5.46
C ASN A 266 35.28 -4.49 -6.60
N LEU A 267 33.98 -4.23 -6.68
CA LEU A 267 33.11 -4.86 -7.67
C LEU A 267 33.40 -4.30 -9.08
N SER A 268 33.46 -5.18 -10.08
CA SER A 268 33.46 -4.75 -11.46
C SER A 268 32.11 -4.10 -11.80
N PRO A 269 32.04 -3.23 -12.85
CA PRO A 269 30.77 -2.60 -13.24
C PRO A 269 29.61 -3.58 -13.43
N SER A 270 29.85 -4.72 -14.05
CA SER A 270 28.83 -5.76 -14.26
C SER A 270 28.43 -6.46 -12.97
N ALA A 271 29.37 -6.67 -12.02
CA ALA A 271 29.06 -7.24 -10.70
C ALA A 271 28.28 -6.26 -9.84
N LEU A 272 28.63 -4.98 -9.87
CA LEU A 272 27.89 -3.92 -9.17
C LEU A 272 26.45 -3.83 -9.72
N ALA A 273 26.29 -3.77 -11.04
CA ALA A 273 24.95 -3.75 -11.65
C ALA A 273 24.11 -4.97 -11.23
N GLY A 274 24.70 -6.15 -11.22
CA GLY A 274 24.01 -7.36 -10.72
C GLY A 274 23.61 -7.26 -9.25
N ALA A 275 24.48 -6.71 -8.40
CA ALA A 275 24.22 -6.52 -6.97
C ALA A 275 23.13 -5.47 -6.69
N MET A 276 22.85 -4.54 -7.61
CA MET A 276 21.81 -3.54 -7.49
C MET A 276 20.39 -4.10 -7.73
N VAL A 277 20.22 -5.13 -8.56
CA VAL A 277 18.92 -5.59 -9.09
C VAL A 277 17.91 -5.87 -7.99
N VAL A 278 18.22 -6.80 -7.09
CA VAL A 278 17.30 -7.20 -6.02
C VAL A 278 17.05 -6.05 -5.03
N PRO A 279 18.07 -5.33 -4.51
CA PRO A 279 17.85 -4.18 -3.64
C PRO A 279 17.02 -3.06 -4.25
N VAL A 280 17.11 -2.82 -5.56
CA VAL A 280 16.25 -1.86 -6.27
C VAL A 280 14.79 -2.32 -6.23
N ALA A 281 14.51 -3.59 -6.55
CA ALA A 281 13.15 -4.13 -6.51
C ALA A 281 12.57 -4.10 -5.08
N GLU A 282 13.35 -4.49 -4.06
CA GLU A 282 12.97 -4.41 -2.66
C GLU A 282 12.72 -2.97 -2.20
N ALA A 283 13.58 -2.02 -2.58
CA ALA A 283 13.39 -0.61 -2.26
C ALA A 283 12.12 -0.04 -2.91
N MET A 284 11.81 -0.43 -4.15
CA MET A 284 10.55 0.00 -4.80
C MET A 284 9.32 -0.49 -4.04
N LEU A 285 9.33 -1.72 -3.54
CA LEU A 285 8.22 -2.27 -2.76
C LEU A 285 8.13 -1.59 -1.39
N LEU A 286 9.21 -1.61 -0.60
CA LEU A 286 9.26 -1.09 0.77
C LEU A 286 8.97 0.41 0.81
N ARG A 287 9.60 1.22 -0.04
CA ARG A 287 9.42 2.68 -0.08
C ARG A 287 8.17 3.11 -0.84
N ARG A 288 7.45 2.14 -1.46
CA ARG A 288 6.26 2.39 -2.28
C ARG A 288 6.54 3.32 -3.45
N ILE A 289 7.74 3.21 -4.03
CA ILE A 289 8.13 3.99 -5.20
C ILE A 289 7.20 3.63 -6.35
N SER A 290 6.60 4.63 -7.00
CA SER A 290 5.63 4.47 -8.07
C SER A 290 5.76 5.61 -9.09
N GLY A 291 5.18 5.44 -10.27
CA GLY A 291 5.38 6.34 -11.40
C GLY A 291 6.58 5.91 -12.23
N PRO A 292 7.18 6.83 -12.99
CA PRO A 292 8.42 6.59 -13.72
C PRO A 292 9.58 6.37 -12.75
N VAL A 293 10.40 5.35 -13.01
CA VAL A 293 11.63 5.06 -12.28
C VAL A 293 12.77 4.98 -13.28
N VAL A 294 13.82 5.72 -12.98
CA VAL A 294 15.07 5.76 -13.75
C VAL A 294 16.18 5.19 -12.89
N ILE A 295 16.91 4.21 -13.41
CA ILE A 295 18.01 3.57 -12.73
C ILE A 295 19.28 3.80 -13.54
N ASP A 296 20.27 4.41 -12.90
CA ASP A 296 21.61 4.56 -13.46
C ASP A 296 22.48 3.39 -13.00
N PHE A 297 22.66 2.44 -13.91
CA PHE A 297 23.58 1.35 -13.71
C PHE A 297 24.98 1.75 -14.15
N PRO A 298 26.04 1.18 -13.55
CA PRO A 298 27.40 1.33 -14.08
C PRO A 298 27.47 1.03 -15.58
N ARG A 299 28.44 1.62 -16.27
CA ARG A 299 28.60 1.41 -17.70
C ARG A 299 28.76 -0.07 -18.05
N LEU A 300 27.85 -0.57 -18.89
CA LEU A 300 27.74 -1.99 -19.28
C LEU A 300 27.93 -2.16 -20.80
N ASP A 301 28.46 -3.31 -21.20
CA ASP A 301 28.38 -3.76 -22.58
C ASP A 301 26.97 -4.29 -22.91
N ARG A 302 26.71 -4.54 -24.19
CA ARG A 302 25.39 -4.99 -24.67
C ARG A 302 24.92 -6.30 -24.03
N THR A 303 25.83 -7.23 -23.82
CA THR A 303 25.54 -8.55 -23.24
C THR A 303 25.18 -8.40 -21.76
N ALA A 304 25.90 -7.57 -21.01
CA ALA A 304 25.61 -7.27 -19.62
C ALA A 304 24.24 -6.53 -19.49
N MET A 305 23.94 -5.56 -20.39
CA MET A 305 22.64 -4.88 -20.40
C MET A 305 21.48 -5.88 -20.57
N GLN A 306 21.62 -6.87 -21.48
CA GLN A 306 20.60 -7.90 -21.69
C GLN A 306 20.39 -8.75 -20.44
N ARG A 307 21.49 -9.14 -19.77
CA ARG A 307 21.41 -9.90 -18.52
C ARG A 307 20.74 -9.11 -17.39
N ILE A 308 21.08 -7.83 -17.24
CA ILE A 308 20.47 -6.96 -16.24
C ILE A 308 18.99 -6.72 -16.55
N ASP A 309 18.59 -6.51 -17.83
CA ASP A 309 17.17 -6.38 -18.18
C ASP A 309 16.36 -7.64 -17.82
N ALA A 310 16.89 -8.82 -18.12
CA ALA A 310 16.26 -10.07 -17.73
C ALA A 310 16.15 -10.20 -16.20
N ALA A 311 17.23 -9.94 -15.46
CA ALA A 311 17.25 -10.00 -14.02
C ALA A 311 16.30 -8.98 -13.37
N MET A 312 16.20 -7.76 -13.90
CA MET A 312 15.24 -6.77 -13.41
C MET A 312 13.78 -7.20 -13.63
N ARG A 313 13.46 -7.80 -14.79
CA ARG A 313 12.12 -8.33 -15.06
C ARG A 313 11.75 -9.45 -14.08
N ASP A 314 12.70 -10.32 -13.77
CA ASP A 314 12.52 -11.40 -12.80
C ASP A 314 12.36 -10.84 -11.38
N ALA A 315 13.20 -9.88 -10.97
CA ALA A 315 13.15 -9.30 -9.63
C ALA A 315 11.84 -8.56 -9.33
N VAL A 316 11.19 -7.99 -10.35
CA VAL A 316 9.89 -7.31 -10.19
C VAL A 316 8.69 -8.20 -10.59
N ALA A 317 8.91 -9.48 -10.88
CA ALA A 317 7.85 -10.35 -11.37
C ALA A 317 6.71 -10.51 -10.36
N ASP A 318 7.05 -10.64 -9.08
CA ASP A 318 6.09 -10.81 -7.99
C ASP A 318 5.66 -9.48 -7.32
N ASP A 319 6.07 -8.32 -7.87
CA ASP A 319 5.60 -7.02 -7.37
C ASP A 319 4.07 -6.91 -7.56
N PRO A 320 3.29 -6.64 -6.48
CA PRO A 320 1.83 -6.64 -6.54
C PRO A 320 1.26 -5.56 -7.47
N LEU A 321 2.04 -4.55 -7.82
CA LEU A 321 1.63 -3.49 -8.74
C LEU A 321 2.05 -3.72 -10.19
N HIS A 322 2.74 -4.82 -10.47
CA HIS A 322 3.12 -5.23 -11.82
C HIS A 322 3.85 -4.15 -12.62
N PRO A 323 5.06 -3.72 -12.23
CA PRO A 323 5.85 -2.75 -12.97
C PRO A 323 6.06 -3.16 -14.42
N VAL A 324 6.14 -2.17 -15.30
CA VAL A 324 6.46 -2.36 -16.71
C VAL A 324 7.90 -1.94 -16.95
N CYS A 325 8.79 -2.88 -17.19
CA CYS A 325 10.18 -2.63 -17.57
C CYS A 325 10.26 -2.22 -19.03
N HIS A 326 10.78 -1.02 -19.29
CA HIS A 326 11.02 -0.51 -20.65
C HIS A 326 12.42 -0.87 -21.15
N GLY A 327 13.34 -1.24 -20.24
CA GLY A 327 14.72 -1.58 -20.58
C GLY A 327 15.66 -0.37 -20.61
N PHE A 328 16.83 -0.57 -21.19
CA PHE A 328 17.84 0.47 -21.35
C PHE A 328 17.48 1.45 -22.44
N THR A 329 17.63 2.73 -22.16
CA THR A 329 17.55 3.81 -23.15
C THR A 329 18.83 3.86 -23.99
N PRO A 330 18.83 4.56 -25.14
CA PRO A 330 20.07 4.81 -25.90
C PRO A 330 21.18 5.50 -25.10
N GLY A 331 20.81 6.26 -24.07
CA GLY A 331 21.76 6.93 -23.16
C GLY A 331 22.30 6.04 -22.04
N GLY A 332 21.89 4.76 -21.96
CA GLY A 332 22.39 3.80 -20.97
C GLY A 332 21.59 3.74 -19.67
N LEU A 333 20.59 4.59 -19.47
CA LEU A 333 19.73 4.55 -18.30
C LEU A 333 18.68 3.43 -18.43
N TYR A 334 18.46 2.68 -17.35
CA TYR A 334 17.37 1.72 -17.31
C TYR A 334 16.08 2.40 -16.86
N THR A 335 14.96 2.08 -17.48
CA THR A 335 13.67 2.70 -17.16
C THR A 335 12.58 1.67 -16.94
N LEU A 336 11.71 1.96 -16.00
CA LEU A 336 10.48 1.23 -15.76
C LEU A 336 9.36 2.17 -15.29
N THR A 337 8.12 1.70 -15.32
CA THR A 337 6.98 2.41 -14.74
C THR A 337 6.24 1.48 -13.78
N ARG A 338 6.03 1.93 -12.54
CA ARG A 338 5.27 1.22 -11.51
C ARG A 338 3.96 1.95 -11.22
N PRO A 339 2.79 1.29 -11.27
CA PRO A 339 1.50 1.93 -10.97
C PRO A 339 1.44 2.53 -9.57
N TRP A 340 0.63 3.57 -9.39
CA TRP A 340 0.33 4.16 -8.10
C TRP A 340 -0.78 3.36 -7.41
N ARG A 341 -0.61 3.10 -6.10
CA ARG A 341 -1.63 2.52 -5.24
C ARG A 341 -1.60 3.12 -3.84
N TRP A 342 -0.45 3.12 -3.20
CA TRP A 342 -0.23 3.67 -1.86
C TRP A 342 0.61 4.94 -1.93
N ARG A 343 0.43 5.82 -0.96
CA ARG A 343 1.33 6.98 -0.80
C ARG A 343 2.75 6.51 -0.50
N PRO A 344 3.77 7.25 -0.90
CA PRO A 344 5.17 6.94 -0.61
C PRO A 344 5.40 6.73 0.90
N LEU A 345 6.32 5.83 1.26
CA LEU A 345 6.60 5.54 2.66
C LEU A 345 7.03 6.80 3.43
N ALA A 346 7.82 7.68 2.83
CA ALA A 346 8.24 8.93 3.46
C ALA A 346 7.05 9.86 3.79
N GLU A 347 6.02 9.92 2.94
CA GLU A 347 4.78 10.67 3.23
C GLU A 347 3.97 9.99 4.34
N LEU A 348 3.90 8.64 4.35
CA LEU A 348 3.23 7.90 5.41
C LEU A 348 3.88 8.14 6.77
N LEU A 349 5.22 8.18 6.80
CA LEU A 349 6.00 8.36 8.03
C LEU A 349 6.13 9.82 8.48
N ALA A 350 5.58 10.77 7.72
CA ALA A 350 5.62 12.18 8.11
C ALA A 350 5.02 12.39 9.53
N PRO A 351 5.67 13.18 10.39
CA PRO A 351 5.27 13.35 11.78
C PRO A 351 4.02 14.25 11.92
N THR A 352 2.86 13.73 11.54
CA THR A 352 1.58 14.41 11.77
C THR A 352 1.16 14.33 13.23
N PRO A 353 0.36 15.28 13.75
CA PRO A 353 -0.16 15.24 15.13
C PRO A 353 -0.82 13.91 15.48
N GLN A 354 -1.62 13.39 14.56
CA GLN A 354 -2.29 12.09 14.68
C GLN A 354 -1.30 10.93 14.78
N ARG A 355 -0.32 10.85 13.87
CA ARG A 355 0.67 9.77 13.89
C ARG A 355 1.51 9.78 15.16
N LEU A 356 1.89 10.96 15.65
CA LEU A 356 2.59 11.13 16.92
C LEU A 356 1.71 10.70 18.11
N GLY A 357 0.42 11.04 18.09
CA GLY A 357 -0.56 10.60 19.10
C GLY A 357 -0.76 9.09 19.10
N LEU A 358 -0.87 8.45 17.93
CA LEU A 358 -0.97 6.99 17.80
C LEU A 358 0.29 6.28 18.33
N ALA A 359 1.47 6.83 18.09
CA ALA A 359 2.73 6.32 18.64
C ALA A 359 2.73 6.39 20.17
N ALA A 360 2.21 7.49 20.74
CA ALA A 360 2.07 7.64 22.19
C ALA A 360 1.08 6.61 22.79
N LEU A 361 -0.02 6.35 22.12
CA LEU A 361 -1.00 5.33 22.54
C LEU A 361 -0.43 3.91 22.50
N ARG A 362 0.38 3.58 21.48
CA ARG A 362 1.09 2.28 21.45
C ARG A 362 2.05 2.13 22.62
N LEU A 363 2.79 3.19 22.93
CA LEU A 363 3.73 3.19 24.07
C LEU A 363 2.98 3.05 25.40
N ALA A 364 1.88 3.79 25.60
CA ALA A 364 1.02 3.69 26.76
C ALA A 364 0.45 2.27 26.93
N ARG A 365 -0.06 1.69 25.84
CA ARG A 365 -0.60 0.33 25.86
C ARG A 365 0.45 -0.70 26.28
N ARG A 366 1.64 -0.66 25.70
CA ARG A 366 2.74 -1.57 26.05
C ARG A 366 3.15 -1.44 27.52
N ALA A 367 3.28 -0.20 28.00
CA ALA A 367 3.58 0.08 29.40
C ALA A 367 2.47 -0.43 30.34
N GLY A 368 1.21 -0.20 29.99
CA GLY A 368 0.05 -0.62 30.77
C GLY A 368 -0.13 -2.14 30.83
N MET A 369 0.17 -2.86 29.76
CA MET A 369 0.18 -4.34 29.77
C MET A 369 1.25 -4.92 30.69
N GLY A 370 2.37 -4.21 30.88
CA GLY A 370 3.41 -4.54 31.85
C GLY A 370 3.09 -4.13 33.29
N ALA A 371 1.84 -3.78 33.60
CA ALA A 371 1.37 -3.28 34.90
C ALA A 371 2.18 -2.08 35.44
N LYS A 372 2.71 -1.25 34.55
CA LYS A 372 3.47 -0.05 34.89
C LYS A 372 2.53 1.14 34.98
N THR A 373 2.67 1.93 36.03
CA THR A 373 2.05 3.25 36.15
C THR A 373 3.08 4.31 35.76
N GLY A 374 2.69 5.34 35.05
CA GLY A 374 3.65 6.34 34.60
C GLY A 374 3.06 7.41 33.69
N ILE A 375 3.94 8.20 33.13
CA ILE A 375 3.61 9.29 32.21
C ILE A 375 4.21 9.01 30.85
N VAL A 376 3.40 9.19 29.82
CA VAL A 376 3.87 9.25 28.43
C VAL A 376 4.06 10.73 28.10
N VAL A 377 5.31 11.15 27.95
CA VAL A 377 5.66 12.51 27.55
C VAL A 377 5.59 12.60 26.03
N VAL A 378 4.86 13.58 25.52
CA VAL A 378 4.57 13.72 24.09
C VAL A 378 4.88 15.12 23.59
N PRO A 379 5.23 15.26 22.27
CA PRO A 379 5.30 16.56 21.64
C PRO A 379 3.95 17.31 21.70
N PRO A 380 3.95 18.66 21.72
CA PRO A 380 2.71 19.46 21.82
C PRO A 380 1.67 19.12 20.77
N ALA A 381 2.10 18.86 19.54
CA ALA A 381 1.19 18.48 18.45
C ALA A 381 0.44 17.17 18.75
N ALA A 382 1.12 16.16 19.32
CA ALA A 382 0.51 14.90 19.74
C ALA A 382 -0.43 15.11 20.94
N GLY A 383 -0.03 15.92 21.93
CA GLY A 383 -0.85 16.28 23.09
C GLY A 383 -2.15 16.96 22.69
N ASN A 384 -2.08 17.91 21.77
CA ASN A 384 -3.26 18.61 21.23
C ASN A 384 -4.19 17.63 20.51
N TRP A 385 -3.67 16.72 19.70
CA TRP A 385 -4.48 15.70 19.02
C TRP A 385 -5.13 14.75 20.03
N LEU A 386 -4.39 14.23 21.01
CA LEU A 386 -4.88 13.33 22.05
C LEU A 386 -5.99 13.94 22.92
N ASN A 387 -6.00 15.25 23.09
CA ASN A 387 -7.02 15.98 23.87
C ASN A 387 -8.13 16.59 23.01
N GLY A 388 -7.96 16.62 21.69
CA GLY A 388 -8.92 17.12 20.70
C GLY A 388 -9.50 15.98 19.87
N ASP A 389 -9.17 15.97 18.57
CA ASP A 389 -9.75 15.02 17.58
C ASP A 389 -9.51 13.55 17.92
N GLY A 390 -8.44 13.22 18.64
CA GLY A 390 -8.09 11.87 19.05
C GLY A 390 -8.62 11.46 20.44
N ALA A 391 -9.33 12.34 21.14
CA ALA A 391 -9.72 12.10 22.55
C ALA A 391 -10.59 10.85 22.72
N ALA A 392 -11.63 10.70 21.91
CA ALA A 392 -12.53 9.54 21.98
C ALA A 392 -11.77 8.23 21.68
N TYR A 393 -10.86 8.26 20.71
CA TYR A 393 -10.03 7.13 20.34
C TYR A 393 -9.01 6.78 21.44
N ARG A 394 -8.35 7.78 22.04
CA ARG A 394 -7.50 7.61 23.23
C ARG A 394 -8.26 6.91 24.34
N ASP A 395 -9.46 7.39 24.66
CA ASP A 395 -10.27 6.84 25.75
C ASP A 395 -10.67 5.38 25.49
N GLU A 396 -10.93 5.02 24.24
CA GLU A 396 -11.20 3.64 23.83
C GLU A 396 -9.97 2.74 24.05
N VAL A 397 -8.80 3.16 23.59
CA VAL A 397 -7.55 2.41 23.75
C VAL A 397 -7.19 2.23 25.22
N MET A 398 -7.44 3.26 26.04
CA MET A 398 -7.07 3.26 27.46
C MET A 398 -8.04 2.46 28.33
N LYS A 399 -9.28 2.21 27.90
CA LYS A 399 -10.29 1.43 28.68
C LYS A 399 -9.84 0.02 29.06
N GLY A 400 -8.98 -0.60 28.24
CA GLY A 400 -8.49 -1.96 28.46
C GLY A 400 -7.25 -2.07 29.37
N LEU A 401 -6.72 -0.95 29.87
CA LEU A 401 -5.48 -0.93 30.63
C LEU A 401 -5.78 -0.92 32.13
N ALA A 402 -5.18 -1.89 32.85
CA ALA A 402 -5.27 -1.98 34.30
C ALA A 402 -4.45 -0.91 35.04
N SER A 403 -3.52 -0.26 34.34
CA SER A 403 -2.56 0.69 34.88
C SER A 403 -2.94 2.14 34.59
N ARG A 404 -2.64 3.05 35.51
CA ARG A 404 -2.85 4.49 35.29
C ARG A 404 -1.70 5.06 34.49
N ILE A 405 -1.95 5.40 33.21
CA ILE A 405 -1.03 6.08 32.33
C ILE A 405 -1.59 7.47 32.02
N GLU A 406 -0.77 8.49 32.23
CA GLU A 406 -1.09 9.90 31.93
C GLU A 406 -0.27 10.39 30.72
N PHE A 407 -0.82 11.32 29.96
CA PHE A 407 -0.12 11.96 28.84
C PHE A 407 0.26 13.39 29.25
N LEU A 408 1.57 13.70 29.17
CA LEU A 408 2.10 15.04 29.44
C LEU A 408 2.65 15.64 28.16
N SER A 409 2.10 16.80 27.77
CA SER A 409 2.63 17.58 26.66
C SER A 409 3.82 18.42 27.14
N ASP A 410 4.96 18.31 26.44
CA ASP A 410 6.19 19.01 26.77
C ASP A 410 6.80 19.62 25.50
N GLU A 411 7.03 20.96 25.50
CA GLU A 411 7.58 21.69 24.37
C GLU A 411 9.01 21.26 24.01
N GLY A 412 9.78 20.77 24.98
CA GLY A 412 11.12 20.22 24.78
C GLY A 412 11.12 18.77 24.26
N CYS A 413 9.95 18.12 24.17
CA CYS A 413 9.84 16.75 23.74
C CYS A 413 9.84 16.65 22.21
N VAL A 414 10.92 16.10 21.66
CA VAL A 414 11.04 15.83 20.21
C VAL A 414 10.47 14.44 19.85
N GLN A 415 10.65 13.47 20.75
CA GLN A 415 10.16 12.10 20.58
C GLN A 415 9.38 11.64 21.81
N THR A 416 8.30 10.92 21.58
CA THR A 416 7.48 10.33 22.63
C THR A 416 8.31 9.37 23.49
N ARG A 417 8.24 9.52 24.82
CA ARG A 417 8.91 8.64 25.78
C ARG A 417 8.00 8.27 26.94
N PHE A 418 8.26 7.15 27.57
CA PHE A 418 7.57 6.70 28.77
C PHE A 418 8.48 6.89 29.98
N ASP A 419 7.98 7.65 30.96
CA ASP A 419 8.63 7.85 32.25
C ASP A 419 7.84 7.07 33.31
N ALA A 420 8.43 5.96 33.82
CA ALA A 420 7.82 5.16 34.88
C ALA A 420 7.74 5.98 36.17
N GLN A 421 6.54 6.07 36.74
CA GLN A 421 6.39 6.61 38.10
C GLN A 421 6.74 5.52 39.10
N VAL A 422 7.76 5.76 39.90
CA VAL A 422 7.99 4.99 41.12
C VAL A 422 6.92 5.43 42.11
N MET A 423 5.92 4.57 42.32
CA MET A 423 5.01 4.79 43.45
C MET A 423 5.84 4.80 44.72
N LYS A 424 6.05 5.99 45.28
CA LYS A 424 6.48 6.09 46.67
C LYS A 424 5.29 5.59 47.52
N GLY A 425 5.45 4.36 48.05
CA GLY A 425 4.53 3.75 49.02
C GLY A 425 4.42 4.55 50.30
#